data_96fbc6d23ccf9bbdc52bdda60c616dad
#
_entry.id   96fbc6d23ccf9bbdc52bdda60c616dad
#
_cell.length_a   1.000
_cell.length_b   1.000
_cell.length_c   1.000
_cell.angle_alpha   90.00
_cell.angle_beta   90.00
_cell.angle_gamma   90.00
#
_symmetry.space_group_name_H-M   'P 1'
#
loop_
_entity.id
_entity.type
_entity.pdbx_description
1 polymer ?
#
loop_
_entity_poly.entity_id
_entity_poly.type
_entity_poly.pdbx_seq_one_letter_code
_entity_poly.pdbx_strand_id
1 'polypeptide(L)'
;GGLKHLVDEVNKIGLQFGIWFEPEMISPDSDLYRAHPDWAIQIQGREATQSRNQYVLDFSRPEVRDYAYECVASVLRSANIAYVKWDMNRQLSDLGSSYLPKERQQELFHRYVLGVYELQERLVTEFPDLLLENCSGGGARFDPGMLYYSPQIWCSDNTDAVERLMIQEGSALIYPLSVIGAHVSDCPNHSVGRVTPFETRGHVALAGTFGYELDITKIPEEDRALIPEQTATYNKYRHLIQQ
;
A
#
# COMPACT_ATOMS: atom_id res chain seq x y z
N GLY A 1 13.00 -22.85 6.65
CA GLY A 1 12.00 -21.99 6.07
C GLY A 1 12.53 -20.61 5.79
N GLY A 2 11.81 -19.63 6.24
CA GLY A 2 12.11 -18.21 5.99
C GLY A 2 11.45 -17.69 4.70
N LEU A 3 11.60 -16.37 4.46
CA LEU A 3 10.92 -15.68 3.36
C LEU A 3 11.23 -16.31 1.99
N LYS A 4 12.51 -16.55 1.70
CA LYS A 4 12.91 -17.13 0.42
C LYS A 4 12.23 -18.48 0.15
N HIS A 5 12.16 -19.35 1.16
CA HIS A 5 11.49 -20.65 1.01
C HIS A 5 10.00 -20.46 0.70
N LEU A 6 9.31 -19.57 1.40
CA LEU A 6 7.89 -19.26 1.13
C LEU A 6 7.70 -18.77 -0.30
N VAL A 7 8.52 -17.81 -0.74
CA VAL A 7 8.48 -17.26 -2.11
C VAL A 7 8.70 -18.35 -3.15
N ASP A 8 9.71 -19.20 -2.94
CA ASP A 8 10.02 -20.31 -3.84
C ASP A 8 8.84 -21.30 -3.95
N GLU A 9 8.17 -21.63 -2.84
CA GLU A 9 6.99 -22.51 -2.85
C GLU A 9 5.80 -21.89 -3.58
N VAL A 10 5.55 -20.58 -3.39
CA VAL A 10 4.52 -19.84 -4.11
C VAL A 10 4.81 -19.81 -5.62
N ASN A 11 6.07 -19.57 -6.00
CA ASN A 11 6.45 -19.54 -7.42
C ASN A 11 6.33 -20.92 -8.07
N LYS A 12 6.59 -22.03 -7.35
CA LYS A 12 6.44 -23.40 -7.88
C LYS A 12 5.01 -23.75 -8.30
N ILE A 13 4.01 -23.16 -7.65
CA ILE A 13 2.60 -23.35 -8.03
C ILE A 13 2.13 -22.37 -9.11
N GLY A 14 3.05 -21.61 -9.70
CA GLY A 14 2.76 -20.68 -10.81
C GLY A 14 2.25 -19.30 -10.39
N LEU A 15 2.35 -18.94 -9.10
CA LEU A 15 1.96 -17.65 -8.58
C LEU A 15 3.18 -16.74 -8.36
N GLN A 16 2.98 -15.44 -8.50
CA GLN A 16 3.95 -14.43 -8.07
C GLN A 16 3.72 -14.09 -6.59
N PHE A 17 4.79 -13.73 -5.89
CA PHE A 17 4.73 -13.37 -4.48
C PHE A 17 4.75 -11.86 -4.31
N GLY A 18 3.87 -11.35 -3.43
CA GLY A 18 3.85 -9.95 -3.01
C GLY A 18 4.09 -9.81 -1.51
N ILE A 19 4.57 -8.63 -1.10
CA ILE A 19 4.82 -8.30 0.30
C ILE A 19 4.32 -6.89 0.63
N TRP A 20 3.89 -6.69 1.88
CA TRP A 20 3.49 -5.38 2.41
C TRP A 20 4.63 -4.75 3.20
N PHE A 21 4.87 -3.46 2.99
CA PHE A 21 5.77 -2.63 3.75
C PHE A 21 5.11 -1.33 4.22
N GLU A 22 5.54 -0.84 5.39
CA GLU A 22 5.20 0.47 5.93
C GLU A 22 6.49 1.23 6.30
N PRO A 23 7.31 1.63 5.32
CA PRO A 23 8.70 2.04 5.55
C PRO A 23 8.85 3.50 5.97
N GLU A 24 7.77 4.28 5.97
CA GLU A 24 7.76 5.69 6.33
C GLU A 24 7.55 5.93 7.83
N MET A 25 7.37 4.85 8.60
CA MET A 25 7.04 4.90 10.02
C MET A 25 8.18 4.39 10.88
N ILE A 26 8.22 4.85 12.13
CA ILE A 26 9.19 4.39 13.14
C ILE A 26 8.49 4.20 14.49
N SER A 27 8.69 3.03 15.11
CA SER A 27 8.21 2.79 16.46
C SER A 27 9.14 3.46 17.49
N PRO A 28 8.59 4.14 18.51
CA PRO A 28 9.42 4.65 19.62
C PRO A 28 10.14 3.54 20.39
N ASP A 29 9.59 2.33 20.37
CA ASP A 29 10.23 1.14 20.94
C ASP A 29 10.96 0.31 19.87
N SER A 30 11.81 0.96 19.08
CA SER A 30 12.68 0.30 18.10
C SER A 30 14.15 0.68 18.32
N ASP A 31 15.04 -0.20 17.87
CA ASP A 31 16.48 0.08 17.92
C ASP A 31 16.83 1.29 17.04
N LEU A 32 16.14 1.45 15.92
CA LEU A 32 16.30 2.60 15.04
C LEU A 32 15.98 3.91 15.76
N TYR A 33 14.85 3.99 16.47
CA TYR A 33 14.48 5.21 17.18
C TYR A 33 15.42 5.48 18.37
N ARG A 34 15.85 4.43 19.08
CA ARG A 34 16.85 4.57 20.17
C ARG A 34 18.20 5.10 19.66
N ALA A 35 18.60 4.69 18.46
CA ALA A 35 19.84 5.15 17.84
C ALA A 35 19.71 6.54 17.21
N HIS A 36 18.56 6.86 16.62
CA HIS A 36 18.32 8.06 15.84
C HIS A 36 16.94 8.69 16.15
N PRO A 37 16.71 9.20 17.38
CA PRO A 37 15.44 9.83 17.72
C PRO A 37 15.20 11.12 16.93
N ASP A 38 16.25 11.75 16.40
CA ASP A 38 16.22 12.92 15.54
C ASP A 38 15.80 12.64 14.09
N TRP A 39 15.61 11.37 13.71
CA TRP A 39 15.10 10.98 12.41
C TRP A 39 13.56 11.02 12.31
N ALA A 40 12.88 11.13 13.44
CA ALA A 40 11.45 11.32 13.46
C ALA A 40 11.08 12.80 13.19
N ILE A 41 10.00 13.01 12.42
CA ILE A 41 9.40 14.33 12.29
C ILE A 41 8.81 14.73 13.65
N GLN A 42 9.26 15.86 14.18
CA GLN A 42 8.78 16.42 15.44
C GLN A 42 9.07 17.91 15.56
N ILE A 43 8.20 18.64 16.24
CA ILE A 43 8.44 20.05 16.56
C ILE A 43 9.39 20.13 17.78
N GLN A 44 10.50 20.78 17.61
CA GLN A 44 11.47 20.94 18.69
C GLN A 44 10.84 21.55 19.95
N GLY A 45 11.06 20.89 21.10
CA GLY A 45 10.53 21.33 22.40
C GLY A 45 9.06 20.94 22.64
N ARG A 46 8.45 20.13 21.78
CA ARG A 46 7.14 19.52 21.99
C ARG A 46 7.25 18.00 22.03
N GLU A 47 6.36 17.38 22.79
CA GLU A 47 6.18 15.93 22.73
C GLU A 47 5.64 15.56 21.34
N ALA A 48 6.24 14.54 20.70
CA ALA A 48 5.82 14.08 19.40
C ALA A 48 4.50 13.31 19.49
N THR A 49 3.58 13.57 18.55
CA THR A 49 2.29 12.89 18.47
C THR A 49 2.48 11.47 17.93
N GLN A 50 1.98 10.49 18.65
CA GLN A 50 1.90 9.12 18.19
C GLN A 50 0.54 8.80 17.56
N SER A 51 0.55 7.99 16.52
CA SER A 51 -0.62 7.29 16.00
C SER A 51 -0.23 5.85 15.72
N ARG A 52 -1.05 4.89 16.12
CA ARG A 52 -0.76 3.45 16.02
C ARG A 52 0.59 3.07 16.70
N ASN A 53 0.98 3.78 17.75
CA ASN A 53 2.27 3.65 18.43
C ASN A 53 3.49 3.91 17.53
N GLN A 54 3.36 4.81 16.56
CA GLN A 54 4.40 5.13 15.59
C GLN A 54 4.57 6.65 15.45
N TYR A 55 5.80 7.05 15.08
CA TYR A 55 6.13 8.36 14.52
C TYR A 55 6.38 8.24 13.02
N VAL A 56 6.56 9.38 12.34
CA VAL A 56 6.92 9.43 10.93
C VAL A 56 8.41 9.72 10.79
N LEU A 57 9.09 8.99 9.93
CA LEU A 57 10.47 9.24 9.55
C LEU A 57 10.59 10.53 8.72
N ASP A 58 11.64 11.30 8.93
CA ASP A 58 11.90 12.54 8.17
C ASP A 58 12.56 12.24 6.83
N PHE A 59 11.75 11.99 5.80
CA PHE A 59 12.26 11.77 4.43
C PHE A 59 12.81 13.03 3.73
N SER A 60 12.82 14.18 4.39
CA SER A 60 13.63 15.30 3.90
C SER A 60 15.14 15.04 4.05
N ARG A 61 15.52 14.09 4.94
CA ARG A 61 16.90 13.68 5.22
C ARG A 61 17.40 12.62 4.23
N PRO A 62 18.54 12.81 3.56
CA PRO A 62 19.12 11.79 2.69
C PRO A 62 19.42 10.47 3.41
N GLU A 63 20.01 10.53 4.60
CA GLU A 63 20.40 9.35 5.39
C GLU A 63 19.19 8.49 5.80
N VAL A 64 18.02 9.10 6.03
CA VAL A 64 16.78 8.38 6.32
C VAL A 64 16.27 7.64 5.06
N ARG A 65 16.33 8.31 3.92
CA ARG A 65 15.97 7.69 2.62
C ARG A 65 16.89 6.52 2.28
N ASP A 66 18.20 6.69 2.48
CA ASP A 66 19.18 5.64 2.22
C ASP A 66 18.94 4.42 3.11
N TYR A 67 18.69 4.64 4.40
CA TYR A 67 18.36 3.57 5.33
C TYR A 67 17.07 2.84 4.94
N ALA A 68 15.98 3.57 4.70
CA ALA A 68 14.70 2.99 4.33
C ALA A 68 14.79 2.21 2.99
N TYR A 69 15.53 2.77 2.02
CA TYR A 69 15.81 2.11 0.74
C TYR A 69 16.53 0.78 0.95
N GLU A 70 17.62 0.75 1.70
CA GLU A 70 18.38 -0.48 1.92
C GLU A 70 17.58 -1.53 2.71
N CYS A 71 16.75 -1.12 3.67
CA CYS A 71 15.85 -2.04 4.37
C CYS A 71 14.89 -2.74 3.41
N VAL A 72 14.24 -2.00 2.53
CA VAL A 72 13.31 -2.57 1.54
C VAL A 72 14.06 -3.35 0.46
N ALA A 73 15.07 -2.76 -0.15
CA ALA A 73 15.83 -3.37 -1.24
C ALA A 73 16.53 -4.67 -0.82
N SER A 74 17.05 -4.76 0.41
CA SER A 74 17.67 -5.99 0.91
C SER A 74 16.66 -7.16 0.97
N VAL A 75 15.42 -6.88 1.33
CA VAL A 75 14.35 -7.90 1.31
C VAL A 75 14.01 -8.30 -0.13
N LEU A 76 13.87 -7.34 -1.03
CA LEU A 76 13.56 -7.60 -2.45
C LEU A 76 14.68 -8.42 -3.13
N ARG A 77 15.96 -8.11 -2.85
CA ARG A 77 17.10 -8.90 -3.35
C ARG A 77 17.15 -10.32 -2.80
N SER A 78 16.54 -10.58 -1.65
CA SER A 78 16.63 -11.89 -0.97
C SER A 78 15.76 -12.98 -1.57
N ALA A 79 14.73 -12.61 -2.36
CA ALA A 79 13.77 -13.55 -2.95
C ALA A 79 13.09 -12.94 -4.19
N ASN A 80 12.45 -13.78 -5.01
CA ASN A 80 11.72 -13.36 -6.21
C ASN A 80 10.36 -12.73 -5.86
N ILE A 81 10.37 -11.49 -5.40
CA ILE A 81 9.19 -10.70 -5.00
C ILE A 81 8.79 -9.81 -6.17
N ALA A 82 7.58 -9.97 -6.67
CA ALA A 82 7.07 -9.28 -7.86
C ALA A 82 6.14 -8.10 -7.53
N TYR A 83 5.66 -7.99 -6.29
CA TYR A 83 4.69 -6.99 -5.89
C TYR A 83 5.00 -6.47 -4.49
N VAL A 84 4.86 -5.16 -4.31
CA VAL A 84 4.95 -4.49 -3.02
C VAL A 84 3.73 -3.62 -2.81
N LYS A 85 3.02 -3.83 -1.70
CA LYS A 85 2.08 -2.86 -1.17
C LYS A 85 2.81 -1.93 -0.23
N TRP A 86 2.97 -0.68 -0.66
CA TRP A 86 3.62 0.40 0.08
C TRP A 86 2.58 1.19 0.86
N ASP A 87 2.64 1.14 2.16
CA ASP A 87 1.64 1.76 3.02
C ASP A 87 2.19 2.89 3.89
N MET A 88 1.32 3.85 4.23
CA MET A 88 1.59 4.97 5.12
C MET A 88 0.33 5.30 5.93
N ASN A 89 0.18 4.69 7.11
CA ASN A 89 -1.08 4.70 7.87
C ASN A 89 -1.18 5.82 8.90
N ARG A 90 -0.57 6.97 8.65
CA ARG A 90 -0.81 8.17 9.47
C ARG A 90 -0.52 9.45 8.69
N GLN A 91 -1.13 10.52 9.17
CA GLN A 91 -0.93 11.86 8.66
C GLN A 91 0.37 12.48 9.24
N LEU A 92 0.96 13.41 8.50
CA LEU A 92 2.04 14.26 8.98
C LEU A 92 1.44 15.35 9.90
N SER A 93 1.57 15.18 11.22
CA SER A 93 0.96 16.07 12.21
C SER A 93 1.93 17.06 12.85
N ASP A 94 3.15 16.63 13.13
CA ASP A 94 4.16 17.43 13.82
C ASP A 94 5.18 17.98 12.83
N LEU A 95 4.90 19.17 12.29
CA LEU A 95 5.64 19.74 11.18
C LEU A 95 6.95 20.38 11.64
N GLY A 96 7.90 19.56 12.02
CA GLY A 96 9.25 19.99 12.38
C GLY A 96 10.29 18.96 11.99
N SER A 97 11.40 19.43 11.44
CA SER A 97 12.56 18.64 11.09
C SER A 97 13.76 19.11 11.87
N SER A 98 14.45 18.19 12.53
CA SER A 98 15.74 18.50 13.17
C SER A 98 16.88 18.67 12.15
N TYR A 99 16.66 18.27 10.90
CA TYR A 99 17.60 18.39 9.80
C TYR A 99 17.50 19.74 9.08
N LEU A 100 16.27 20.22 8.85
CA LEU A 100 16.07 21.47 8.11
C LEU A 100 16.42 22.69 9.00
N PRO A 101 17.13 23.68 8.46
CA PRO A 101 17.36 24.93 9.19
C PRO A 101 16.04 25.68 9.42
N LYS A 102 16.03 26.57 10.40
CA LYS A 102 14.83 27.27 10.87
C LYS A 102 14.05 27.97 9.75
N GLU A 103 14.78 28.55 8.80
CA GLU A 103 14.22 29.30 7.67
C GLU A 103 13.54 28.40 6.63
N ARG A 104 13.81 27.09 6.68
CA ARG A 104 13.33 26.11 5.70
C ARG A 104 12.35 25.08 6.28
N GLN A 105 11.92 25.27 7.53
CA GLN A 105 10.95 24.35 8.16
C GLN A 105 9.65 24.24 7.39
N GLN A 106 9.19 25.32 6.76
CA GLN A 106 7.97 25.34 5.93
C GLN A 106 8.09 24.51 4.64
N GLU A 107 9.30 24.12 4.24
CA GLU A 107 9.53 23.28 3.08
C GLU A 107 9.37 21.78 3.41
N LEU A 108 9.18 21.40 4.69
CA LEU A 108 9.23 20.02 5.14
C LEU A 108 8.28 19.10 4.37
N PHE A 109 7.01 19.50 4.21
CA PHE A 109 6.04 18.69 3.45
C PHE A 109 6.49 18.41 2.01
N HIS A 110 6.90 19.46 1.32
CA HIS A 110 7.34 19.33 -0.06
C HIS A 110 8.57 18.44 -0.17
N ARG A 111 9.55 18.65 0.72
CA ARG A 111 10.77 17.84 0.75
C ARG A 111 10.52 16.39 1.13
N TYR A 112 9.57 16.16 2.03
CA TYR A 112 9.13 14.82 2.40
C TYR A 112 8.58 14.07 1.18
N VAL A 113 7.65 14.68 0.44
CA VAL A 113 7.06 14.08 -0.76
C VAL A 113 8.12 13.80 -1.83
N LEU A 114 9.04 14.76 -2.07
CA LEU A 114 10.17 14.52 -2.98
C LEU A 114 11.06 13.39 -2.52
N GLY A 115 11.26 13.23 -1.20
CA GLY A 115 12.00 12.13 -0.62
C GLY A 115 11.33 10.77 -0.82
N VAL A 116 10.00 10.70 -0.70
CA VAL A 116 9.23 9.49 -1.02
C VAL A 116 9.36 9.14 -2.51
N TYR A 117 9.23 10.13 -3.39
CA TYR A 117 9.39 9.92 -4.83
C TYR A 117 10.80 9.42 -5.19
N GLU A 118 11.84 10.04 -4.63
CA GLU A 118 13.23 9.59 -4.84
C GLU A 118 13.41 8.13 -4.41
N LEU A 119 12.85 7.74 -3.28
CA LEU A 119 12.97 6.37 -2.79
C LEU A 119 12.22 5.39 -3.71
N GLN A 120 11.02 5.72 -4.13
CA GLN A 120 10.26 4.88 -5.07
C GLN A 120 10.93 4.83 -6.45
N GLU A 121 11.49 5.93 -6.97
CA GLU A 121 12.28 5.96 -8.20
C GLU A 121 13.47 4.99 -8.14
N ARG A 122 14.20 4.98 -7.03
CA ARG A 122 15.32 4.06 -6.81
C ARG A 122 14.87 2.61 -6.84
N LEU A 123 13.73 2.30 -6.19
CA LEU A 123 13.18 0.94 -6.17
C LEU A 123 12.75 0.48 -7.56
N VAL A 124 11.99 1.27 -8.30
CA VAL A 124 11.54 0.86 -9.65
C VAL A 124 12.67 0.86 -10.66
N THR A 125 13.76 1.59 -10.43
CA THR A 125 14.97 1.56 -11.25
C THR A 125 15.78 0.29 -11.00
N GLU A 126 15.95 -0.12 -9.72
CA GLU A 126 16.68 -1.35 -9.40
C GLU A 126 15.84 -2.61 -9.69
N PHE A 127 14.53 -2.53 -9.50
CA PHE A 127 13.60 -3.64 -9.71
C PHE A 127 12.54 -3.27 -10.77
N PRO A 128 12.90 -3.24 -12.06
CA PRO A 128 12.03 -2.71 -13.12
C PRO A 128 10.73 -3.53 -13.35
N ASP A 129 10.71 -4.79 -12.93
CA ASP A 129 9.54 -5.66 -13.04
C ASP A 129 8.67 -5.63 -11.76
N LEU A 130 9.04 -4.84 -10.75
CA LEU A 130 8.30 -4.73 -9.50
C LEU A 130 7.03 -3.90 -9.69
N LEU A 131 5.89 -4.46 -9.35
CA LEU A 131 4.64 -3.71 -9.24
C LEU A 131 4.53 -3.09 -7.85
N LEU A 132 4.50 -1.75 -7.79
CA LEU A 132 4.15 -1.02 -6.57
C LEU A 132 2.66 -0.72 -6.54
N GLU A 133 2.01 -1.03 -5.41
CA GLU A 133 0.71 -0.51 -5.04
C GLU A 133 0.89 0.44 -3.85
N ASN A 134 0.39 1.66 -3.96
CA ASN A 134 0.38 2.60 -2.83
C ASN A 134 -0.91 2.49 -2.01
N CYS A 135 -0.74 2.59 -0.70
CA CYS A 135 -1.81 2.74 0.27
C CYS A 135 -1.41 3.84 1.26
N SER A 136 -2.37 4.58 1.76
CA SER A 136 -2.14 5.56 2.82
C SER A 136 -3.40 5.67 3.68
N GLY A 137 -3.69 4.64 4.47
CA GLY A 137 -4.99 4.47 5.09
C GLY A 137 -6.10 4.49 4.03
N GLY A 138 -5.97 3.72 2.97
CA GLY A 138 -6.71 3.83 1.73
C GLY A 138 -6.09 4.84 0.75
N GLY A 139 -6.91 5.65 0.12
CA GLY A 139 -6.54 6.53 -0.99
C GLY A 139 -6.06 7.94 -0.61
N ALA A 140 -5.55 8.18 0.60
CA ALA A 140 -5.16 9.53 1.02
C ALA A 140 -4.05 10.17 0.16
N ARG A 141 -3.29 9.36 -0.58
CA ARG A 141 -2.27 9.81 -1.56
C ARG A 141 -2.59 9.35 -2.99
N PHE A 142 -3.87 9.21 -3.33
CA PHE A 142 -4.29 8.87 -4.68
C PHE A 142 -4.20 10.11 -5.57
N ASP A 143 -3.04 10.33 -6.16
CA ASP A 143 -2.70 11.49 -7.00
C ASP A 143 -1.78 11.07 -8.18
N PRO A 144 -1.70 11.89 -9.25
CA PRO A 144 -0.91 11.55 -10.44
C PRO A 144 0.61 11.43 -10.18
N GLY A 145 1.13 12.13 -9.17
CA GLY A 145 2.55 12.04 -8.83
C GLY A 145 2.88 10.67 -8.24
N MET A 146 2.01 10.17 -7.36
CA MET A 146 2.17 8.83 -6.79
C MET A 146 1.97 7.74 -7.84
N LEU A 147 1.01 7.92 -8.78
CA LEU A 147 0.78 6.98 -9.90
C LEU A 147 1.96 6.84 -10.86
N TYR A 148 2.85 7.83 -10.92
CA TYR A 148 4.06 7.74 -11.75
C TYR A 148 4.95 6.57 -11.33
N TYR A 149 5.05 6.31 -10.01
CA TYR A 149 5.87 5.23 -9.45
C TYR A 149 5.06 3.98 -9.11
N SER A 150 3.81 4.16 -8.74
CA SER A 150 2.91 3.12 -8.24
C SER A 150 1.67 3.06 -9.11
N PRO A 151 1.67 2.23 -10.16
CA PRO A 151 0.58 2.20 -11.15
C PRO A 151 -0.73 1.65 -10.59
N GLN A 152 -0.76 1.21 -9.34
CA GLN A 152 -1.95 0.74 -8.63
C GLN A 152 -2.05 1.42 -7.27
N ILE A 153 -3.27 1.84 -6.90
CA ILE A 153 -3.58 2.46 -5.61
C ILE A 153 -4.72 1.72 -4.94
N TRP A 154 -4.58 1.46 -3.65
CA TRP A 154 -5.67 1.04 -2.78
C TRP A 154 -6.52 2.26 -2.44
N CYS A 155 -7.69 2.41 -3.07
CA CYS A 155 -8.47 3.65 -3.01
C CYS A 155 -9.24 3.84 -1.69
N SER A 156 -9.49 2.78 -0.93
CA SER A 156 -10.17 2.86 0.37
C SER A 156 -10.03 1.58 1.18
N ASP A 157 -9.81 1.70 2.49
CA ASP A 157 -9.87 0.59 3.44
C ASP A 157 -11.30 0.12 3.73
N ASN A 158 -12.31 0.86 3.29
CA ASN A 158 -13.69 0.39 3.34
C ASN A 158 -13.93 -0.60 2.19
N THR A 159 -13.94 -1.89 2.54
CA THR A 159 -14.08 -3.00 1.60
C THR A 159 -15.52 -3.50 1.46
N ASP A 160 -16.49 -2.81 2.08
CA ASP A 160 -17.90 -3.15 1.90
C ASP A 160 -18.33 -2.96 0.44
N ALA A 161 -18.88 -4.00 -0.18
CA ALA A 161 -19.19 -3.98 -1.61
C ALA A 161 -20.20 -2.89 -2.00
N VAL A 162 -21.16 -2.58 -1.14
CA VAL A 162 -22.15 -1.52 -1.41
C VAL A 162 -21.53 -0.14 -1.37
N GLU A 163 -20.67 0.14 -0.37
CA GLU A 163 -19.91 1.39 -0.28
C GLU A 163 -18.92 1.52 -1.45
N ARG A 164 -18.30 0.40 -1.86
CA ARG A 164 -17.36 0.36 -2.98
C ARG A 164 -17.98 0.77 -4.32
N LEU A 165 -19.29 0.61 -4.52
CA LEU A 165 -19.94 1.14 -5.73
C LEU A 165 -19.68 2.64 -5.88
N MET A 166 -19.86 3.42 -4.82
CA MET A 166 -19.63 4.86 -4.85
C MET A 166 -18.15 5.23 -4.83
N ILE A 167 -17.33 4.49 -4.05
CA ILE A 167 -15.89 4.75 -3.94
C ILE A 167 -15.19 4.51 -5.29
N GLN A 168 -15.47 3.39 -5.95
CA GLN A 168 -14.85 3.03 -7.23
C GLN A 168 -15.38 3.91 -8.37
N GLU A 169 -16.69 4.20 -8.41
CA GLU A 169 -17.27 5.13 -9.38
C GLU A 169 -16.66 6.52 -9.24
N GLY A 170 -16.61 7.07 -8.01
CA GLY A 170 -16.03 8.38 -7.76
C GLY A 170 -14.55 8.46 -8.14
N SER A 171 -13.79 7.42 -7.87
CA SER A 171 -12.38 7.32 -8.28
C SER A 171 -12.25 7.25 -9.81
N ALA A 172 -13.13 6.50 -10.48
CA ALA A 172 -13.11 6.29 -11.92
C ALA A 172 -13.50 7.53 -12.75
N LEU A 173 -14.12 8.54 -12.13
CA LEU A 173 -14.37 9.83 -12.78
C LEU A 173 -13.08 10.60 -13.11
N ILE A 174 -11.99 10.30 -12.42
CA ILE A 174 -10.70 11.02 -12.55
C ILE A 174 -9.59 10.08 -13.02
N TYR A 175 -9.59 8.82 -12.55
CA TYR A 175 -8.53 7.86 -12.78
C TYR A 175 -9.04 6.63 -13.54
N PRO A 176 -8.22 5.99 -14.40
CA PRO A 176 -8.64 4.77 -15.08
C PRO A 176 -8.84 3.63 -14.08
N LEU A 177 -9.76 2.71 -14.40
CA LEU A 177 -10.06 1.55 -13.55
C LEU A 177 -8.84 0.64 -13.31
N SER A 178 -7.89 0.63 -14.25
CA SER A 178 -6.65 -0.15 -14.17
C SER A 178 -5.76 0.19 -12.96
N VAL A 179 -5.91 1.40 -12.40
CA VAL A 179 -5.10 1.82 -11.24
C VAL A 179 -5.81 1.59 -9.90
N ILE A 180 -7.07 1.17 -9.92
CA ILE A 180 -7.89 0.98 -8.73
C ILE A 180 -7.81 -0.47 -8.24
N GLY A 181 -7.26 -0.69 -7.04
CA GLY A 181 -7.33 -1.99 -6.38
C GLY A 181 -8.76 -2.35 -5.99
N ALA A 182 -9.26 -3.50 -6.43
CA ALA A 182 -10.60 -3.99 -6.15
C ALA A 182 -10.57 -5.46 -5.73
N HIS A 183 -11.12 -5.76 -4.54
CA HIS A 183 -11.06 -7.09 -3.95
C HIS A 183 -12.43 -7.58 -3.51
N VAL A 184 -12.66 -8.90 -3.65
CA VAL A 184 -13.69 -9.62 -2.91
C VAL A 184 -13.16 -9.81 -1.49
N SER A 185 -13.72 -9.08 -0.54
CA SER A 185 -13.27 -9.08 0.85
C SER A 185 -14.16 -9.94 1.74
N ASP A 186 -13.73 -10.14 2.99
CA ASP A 186 -14.41 -11.00 3.96
C ASP A 186 -15.80 -10.46 4.36
N CYS A 187 -16.64 -11.32 4.90
CA CYS A 187 -18.03 -11.03 5.26
C CYS A 187 -18.38 -11.74 6.58
N PRO A 188 -19.02 -11.05 7.56
CA PRO A 188 -19.48 -9.66 7.55
C PRO A 188 -18.36 -8.63 7.40
N ASN A 189 -18.65 -7.51 6.71
CA ASN A 189 -17.64 -6.48 6.49
C ASN A 189 -17.13 -5.88 7.83
N HIS A 190 -15.81 -5.78 7.98
CA HIS A 190 -15.18 -5.35 9.23
C HIS A 190 -15.43 -3.88 9.59
N SER A 191 -15.70 -3.01 8.60
CA SER A 191 -15.92 -1.58 8.84
C SER A 191 -17.38 -1.25 9.18
N VAL A 192 -18.33 -1.86 8.45
CA VAL A 192 -19.75 -1.50 8.54
C VAL A 192 -20.65 -2.64 9.03
N GLY A 193 -20.11 -3.85 9.21
CA GLY A 193 -20.85 -5.02 9.70
C GLY A 193 -21.87 -5.59 8.69
N ARG A 194 -21.93 -5.09 7.46
CA ARG A 194 -22.89 -5.54 6.45
C ARG A 194 -22.55 -6.93 5.96
N VAL A 195 -23.61 -7.73 5.75
CA VAL A 195 -23.54 -9.02 5.07
C VAL A 195 -23.97 -8.82 3.63
N THR A 196 -23.09 -9.10 2.67
CA THR A 196 -23.35 -8.98 1.23
C THR A 196 -23.06 -10.32 0.56
N PRO A 197 -23.95 -10.83 -0.34
CA PRO A 197 -23.73 -12.08 -1.07
C PRO A 197 -22.37 -12.11 -1.79
N PHE A 198 -21.74 -13.28 -1.83
CA PHE A 198 -20.43 -13.46 -2.48
C PHE A 198 -20.46 -13.07 -3.96
N GLU A 199 -21.53 -13.41 -4.67
CA GLU A 199 -21.75 -13.03 -6.06
C GLU A 199 -21.73 -11.50 -6.24
N THR A 200 -22.45 -10.76 -5.38
CA THR A 200 -22.49 -9.29 -5.42
C THR A 200 -21.11 -8.69 -5.14
N ARG A 201 -20.37 -9.23 -4.16
CA ARG A 201 -19.00 -8.79 -3.86
C ARG A 201 -18.08 -8.99 -5.08
N GLY A 202 -18.23 -10.12 -5.78
CA GLY A 202 -17.51 -10.41 -7.03
C GLY A 202 -17.84 -9.41 -8.14
N HIS A 203 -19.11 -9.12 -8.36
CA HIS A 203 -19.53 -8.16 -9.40
C HIS A 203 -18.96 -6.77 -9.17
N VAL A 204 -18.96 -6.29 -7.94
CA VAL A 204 -18.38 -4.97 -7.59
C VAL A 204 -16.86 -4.96 -7.78
N ALA A 205 -16.18 -6.03 -7.43
CA ALA A 205 -14.73 -6.14 -7.58
C ALA A 205 -14.26 -6.17 -9.05
N LEU A 206 -15.15 -6.46 -10.02
CA LEU A 206 -14.79 -6.42 -11.45
C LEU A 206 -14.41 -5.01 -11.94
N ALA A 207 -14.82 -3.96 -11.23
CA ALA A 207 -14.51 -2.58 -11.60
C ALA A 207 -13.18 -2.11 -11.00
N GLY A 208 -12.08 -2.74 -11.43
CA GLY A 208 -10.72 -2.44 -10.99
C GLY A 208 -9.76 -3.60 -11.23
N THR A 209 -8.62 -3.61 -10.55
CA THR A 209 -7.71 -4.76 -10.54
C THR A 209 -8.26 -5.80 -9.57
N PHE A 210 -8.86 -6.84 -10.13
CA PHE A 210 -9.63 -7.84 -9.41
C PHE A 210 -8.77 -8.78 -8.57
N GLY A 211 -9.21 -9.09 -7.35
CA GLY A 211 -8.60 -10.08 -6.50
C GLY A 211 -9.51 -10.55 -5.35
N TYR A 212 -8.99 -11.45 -4.54
CA TYR A 212 -9.63 -11.95 -3.31
C TYR A 212 -8.75 -11.59 -2.12
N GLU A 213 -9.31 -10.87 -1.16
CA GLU A 213 -8.66 -10.51 0.11
C GLU A 213 -9.47 -11.10 1.26
N LEU A 214 -9.41 -12.43 1.37
CA LEU A 214 -10.11 -13.21 2.38
C LEU A 214 -9.45 -14.59 2.52
N ASP A 215 -9.77 -15.30 3.60
CA ASP A 215 -9.35 -16.69 3.80
C ASP A 215 -10.29 -17.63 3.03
N ILE A 216 -9.90 -18.02 1.81
CA ILE A 216 -10.69 -18.89 0.95
C ILE A 216 -10.94 -20.31 1.55
N THR A 217 -10.22 -20.67 2.60
CA THR A 217 -10.44 -21.96 3.30
C THR A 217 -11.60 -21.91 4.28
N LYS A 218 -12.03 -20.70 4.66
CA LYS A 218 -13.10 -20.44 5.65
C LYS A 218 -14.43 -20.07 5.05
N ILE A 219 -14.50 -19.73 3.77
CA ILE A 219 -15.77 -19.41 3.11
C ILE A 219 -16.60 -20.66 2.84
N PRO A 220 -17.95 -20.55 2.76
CA PRO A 220 -18.83 -21.68 2.39
C PRO A 220 -18.45 -22.30 1.04
N GLU A 221 -18.77 -23.58 0.87
CA GLU A 221 -18.49 -24.32 -0.36
C GLU A 221 -19.19 -23.72 -1.57
N GLU A 222 -20.43 -23.28 -1.39
CA GLU A 222 -21.22 -22.59 -2.42
C GLU A 222 -20.56 -21.30 -2.91
N ASP A 223 -19.98 -20.51 -2.00
CA ASP A 223 -19.24 -19.29 -2.34
C ASP A 223 -17.92 -19.63 -3.05
N ARG A 224 -17.20 -20.66 -2.57
CA ARG A 224 -15.96 -21.12 -3.18
C ARG A 224 -16.18 -21.60 -4.61
N ALA A 225 -17.31 -22.26 -4.89
CA ALA A 225 -17.66 -22.71 -6.21
C ALA A 225 -17.85 -21.58 -7.25
N LEU A 226 -18.09 -20.33 -6.81
CA LEU A 226 -18.22 -19.17 -7.69
C LEU A 226 -16.88 -18.57 -8.13
N ILE A 227 -15.79 -18.86 -7.43
CA ILE A 227 -14.45 -18.28 -7.70
C ILE A 227 -13.99 -18.52 -9.15
N PRO A 228 -14.07 -19.73 -9.72
CA PRO A 228 -13.64 -19.96 -11.10
C PRO A 228 -14.46 -19.14 -12.12
N GLU A 229 -15.77 -18.99 -11.92
CA GLU A 229 -16.63 -18.23 -12.81
C GLU A 229 -16.34 -16.73 -12.73
N GLN A 230 -16.18 -16.16 -11.52
CA GLN A 230 -15.81 -14.76 -11.32
C GLN A 230 -14.45 -14.46 -11.95
N THR A 231 -13.47 -15.34 -11.75
CA THR A 231 -12.14 -15.22 -12.36
C THR A 231 -12.18 -15.30 -13.88
N ALA A 232 -12.96 -16.23 -14.45
CA ALA A 232 -13.14 -16.35 -15.89
C ALA A 232 -13.80 -15.11 -16.48
N THR A 233 -14.81 -14.57 -15.80
CA THR A 233 -15.48 -13.32 -16.17
C THR A 233 -14.51 -12.15 -16.18
N TYR A 234 -13.72 -11.98 -15.12
CA TYR A 234 -12.69 -10.93 -15.09
C TYR A 234 -11.68 -11.10 -16.23
N ASN A 235 -11.14 -12.30 -16.44
CA ASN A 235 -10.17 -12.56 -17.50
C ASN A 235 -10.73 -12.27 -18.90
N LYS A 236 -12.03 -12.48 -19.12
CA LYS A 236 -12.70 -12.14 -20.38
C LYS A 236 -12.74 -10.64 -20.63
N TYR A 237 -12.97 -9.83 -19.60
CA TYR A 237 -13.22 -8.38 -19.73
C TYR A 237 -12.05 -7.49 -19.27
N ARG A 238 -11.00 -8.04 -18.63
CA ARG A 238 -9.88 -7.24 -18.09
C ARG A 238 -9.23 -6.31 -19.12
N HIS A 239 -9.22 -6.68 -20.40
CA HIS A 239 -8.69 -5.84 -21.47
C HIS A 239 -9.43 -4.50 -21.63
N LEU A 240 -10.71 -4.41 -21.20
CA LEU A 240 -11.48 -3.17 -21.18
C LEU A 240 -11.16 -2.31 -19.96
N ILE A 241 -10.64 -2.93 -18.89
CA ILE A 241 -10.29 -2.27 -17.62
C ILE A 241 -8.87 -1.75 -17.68
N GLN A 242 -7.99 -2.45 -18.41
CA GLN A 242 -6.55 -2.17 -18.49
C GLN A 242 -6.17 -1.25 -19.68
N GLN A 243 -7.16 -0.70 -20.38
CA GLN A 243 -6.96 0.33 -21.40
C GLN A 243 -7.11 1.72 -20.79
#